data_5c2b7590c8aa5d7127c51c95b2c263bb
#
_entry.id   5c2b7590c8aa5d7127c51c95b2c263bb
#
_cell.length_a   1.000
_cell.length_b   1.000
_cell.length_c   1.000
_cell.angle_alpha   90.00
_cell.angle_beta   90.00
_cell.angle_gamma   90.00
#
_symmetry.space_group_name_H-M   'P 1'
#
loop_
_entity.id
_entity.type
_entity.pdbx_description
1 polymer ?
#
loop_
_entity_poly.entity_id
_entity_poly.type
_entity_poly.pdbx_seq_one_letter_code
_entity_poly.pdbx_strand_id
1 'polypeptide(L)'
;VTTAKPARSGFSGWLSGRLPALTTEALALVALLLAAVGSSPLWALPAAVLAVGLLAWTWRGALRGGPVSSGQTIVSRILLLAGAYVFSAVHGSLGPALAVGVGVAALAILGEPLLMAMSRSVYPVAANLPGTGVRPLLRPNTRRAVLVNGAAVLVALVTSFTELPGVIALVVATAALGLVGFTGWQALTRVGARHGSEAKLLATLTAYEPVFLVHWNAPAGTAYQIAMWLPYLERLGKKYFVLVRSEANFNEVVALTMAPVILRSGLTEIDDVIAPSLRAAFYVNTATRNNHVIRYTNLTHIQLNHGDSDKVPSHNPVFRMYDKNFVAGQAAVDRFAANGVSMPAEMFAIVGRPQVEHVAIATEPISSIAKPRVLYAPTWAGFYTDSNYSSLPVGYEIIKAMVARGCSVVFRPHPYSQRSADLTRECERIRALLAEDRKVNGTPHVFGAKAETEMSVVDCFNASDVMVSDVSSVVADYLYSEKPFAMVAVSAPAATFTDEFPLGRAAYVIDAYGGRVRGLDVILDDLLGSDPLASTRRDLKKYYLGDIPADGYVQHFLDEASRHL
;
A
#
# COMPACT_ATOMS: atom_id res chain seq x y z
N VAL A 1 -26.41 14.95 -5.33
CA VAL A 1 -26.46 15.05 -3.86
C VAL A 1 -26.84 13.67 -3.35
N THR A 2 -25.89 12.77 -3.19
CA THR A 2 -26.09 11.48 -2.54
C THR A 2 -25.43 11.54 -1.17
N THR A 3 -26.24 11.37 -0.16
CA THR A 3 -25.89 11.40 1.25
C THR A 3 -24.80 10.37 1.53
N ALA A 4 -23.56 10.84 1.74
CA ALA A 4 -22.51 10.07 2.36
C ALA A 4 -23.04 9.53 3.70
N LYS A 5 -22.95 8.22 3.94
CA LYS A 5 -23.15 7.67 5.28
C LYS A 5 -22.22 8.44 6.22
N PRO A 6 -22.76 9.07 7.28
CA PRO A 6 -21.92 9.81 8.21
C PRO A 6 -20.90 8.85 8.77
N ALA A 7 -19.62 9.21 8.72
CA ALA A 7 -18.59 8.57 9.52
C ALA A 7 -19.13 8.56 10.95
N ARG A 8 -19.14 7.39 11.61
CA ARG A 8 -19.47 7.26 13.01
C ARG A 8 -18.35 7.93 13.84
N SER A 9 -18.28 9.24 13.77
CA SER A 9 -17.41 10.10 14.54
C SER A 9 -18.23 10.65 15.70
N GLY A 10 -17.99 10.15 16.87
CA GLY A 10 -18.68 10.56 18.07
C GLY A 10 -18.58 9.49 19.16
N PHE A 11 -19.10 9.81 20.34
CA PHE A 11 -19.16 8.92 21.50
C PHE A 11 -19.69 7.51 21.15
N SER A 12 -20.66 7.39 20.23
CA SER A 12 -21.23 6.11 19.76
C SER A 12 -20.21 5.24 18.98
N GLY A 13 -19.33 5.83 18.16
CA GLY A 13 -18.27 5.10 17.46
C GLY A 13 -17.17 4.64 18.39
N TRP A 14 -16.81 5.49 19.36
CA TRP A 14 -15.85 5.16 20.42
C TRP A 14 -16.40 4.03 21.33
N LEU A 15 -17.67 4.13 21.72
CA LEU A 15 -18.33 3.13 22.56
C LEU A 15 -18.44 1.78 21.85
N SER A 16 -18.90 1.76 20.59
CA SER A 16 -19.04 0.51 19.82
C SER A 16 -17.72 -0.22 19.61
N GLY A 17 -16.59 0.50 19.48
CA GLY A 17 -15.25 -0.09 19.37
C GLY A 17 -14.74 -0.70 20.68
N ARG A 18 -15.23 -0.22 21.86
CA ARG A 18 -14.82 -0.70 23.19
C ARG A 18 -15.82 -1.66 23.83
N LEU A 19 -17.04 -1.73 23.34
CA LEU A 19 -18.10 -2.55 23.91
C LEU A 19 -17.67 -4.02 24.16
N PRO A 20 -17.00 -4.72 23.23
CA PRO A 20 -16.56 -6.09 23.48
C PRO A 20 -15.57 -6.21 24.65
N ALA A 21 -14.64 -5.27 24.79
CA ALA A 21 -13.69 -5.26 25.90
C ALA A 21 -14.37 -4.99 27.24
N LEU A 22 -15.24 -3.98 27.30
CA LEU A 22 -16.03 -3.65 28.52
C LEU A 22 -16.93 -4.80 28.92
N THR A 23 -17.57 -5.48 27.99
CA THR A 23 -18.39 -6.67 28.26
C THR A 23 -17.54 -7.82 28.83
N THR A 24 -16.33 -8.01 28.28
CA THR A 24 -15.38 -9.03 28.77
C THR A 24 -14.93 -8.70 30.21
N GLU A 25 -14.65 -7.42 30.50
CA GLU A 25 -14.27 -6.95 31.84
C GLU A 25 -15.42 -7.15 32.84
N ALA A 26 -16.65 -6.81 32.46
CA ALA A 26 -17.84 -7.02 33.31
C ALA A 26 -18.07 -8.50 33.63
N LEU A 27 -17.97 -9.39 32.63
CA LEU A 27 -18.10 -10.83 32.86
C LEU A 27 -16.98 -11.39 33.74
N ALA A 28 -15.73 -10.93 33.54
CA ALA A 28 -14.61 -11.33 34.38
C ALA A 28 -14.78 -10.85 35.84
N LEU A 29 -15.32 -9.64 36.04
CA LEU A 29 -15.67 -9.14 37.39
C LEU A 29 -16.78 -9.96 38.03
N VAL A 30 -17.84 -10.31 37.28
CA VAL A 30 -18.91 -11.18 37.78
C VAL A 30 -18.35 -12.55 38.17
N ALA A 31 -17.48 -13.14 37.37
CA ALA A 31 -16.83 -14.40 37.72
C ALA A 31 -16.01 -14.31 39.02
N LEU A 32 -15.25 -13.21 39.20
CA LEU A 32 -14.50 -12.95 40.43
C LEU A 32 -15.42 -12.78 41.63
N LEU A 33 -16.50 -12.00 41.51
CA LEU A 33 -17.46 -11.78 42.62
C LEU A 33 -18.16 -13.08 43.02
N LEU A 34 -18.58 -13.89 42.04
CA LEU A 34 -19.18 -15.20 42.31
C LEU A 34 -18.19 -16.15 42.99
N ALA A 35 -16.93 -16.12 42.62
CA ALA A 35 -15.86 -16.87 43.28
C ALA A 35 -15.67 -16.40 44.75
N ALA A 36 -15.69 -15.09 44.98
CA ALA A 36 -15.48 -14.49 46.32
C ALA A 36 -16.60 -14.79 47.33
N VAL A 37 -17.85 -14.89 46.87
CA VAL A 37 -18.98 -15.27 47.75
C VAL A 37 -19.08 -16.78 47.99
N GLY A 38 -18.12 -17.58 47.53
CA GLY A 38 -18.10 -19.03 47.71
C GLY A 38 -19.20 -19.77 46.96
N SER A 39 -19.67 -19.19 45.84
CA SER A 39 -20.72 -19.81 45.05
C SER A 39 -20.27 -21.14 44.45
N SER A 40 -21.24 -22.05 44.24
CA SER A 40 -20.99 -23.30 43.53
C SER A 40 -20.26 -23.06 42.19
N PRO A 41 -19.37 -23.96 41.75
CA PRO A 41 -18.76 -23.91 40.41
C PRO A 41 -19.73 -23.72 39.27
N LEU A 42 -21.00 -24.17 39.45
CA LEU A 42 -22.09 -24.01 38.47
C LEU A 42 -22.40 -22.56 38.11
N TRP A 43 -22.05 -21.58 38.98
CA TRP A 43 -22.31 -20.16 38.70
C TRP A 43 -21.07 -19.39 38.29
N ALA A 44 -19.91 -19.63 38.90
CA ALA A 44 -18.66 -18.92 38.59
C ALA A 44 -18.06 -19.38 37.27
N LEU A 45 -18.11 -20.68 36.94
CA LEU A 45 -17.56 -21.25 35.74
C LEU A 45 -18.22 -20.71 34.43
N PRO A 46 -19.56 -20.65 34.30
CA PRO A 46 -20.18 -20.08 33.11
C PRO A 46 -19.75 -18.63 32.84
N ALA A 47 -19.66 -17.79 33.85
CA ALA A 47 -19.22 -16.39 33.69
C ALA A 47 -17.76 -16.32 33.23
N ALA A 48 -16.87 -17.14 33.79
CA ALA A 48 -15.48 -17.23 33.34
C ALA A 48 -15.36 -17.75 31.90
N VAL A 49 -16.12 -18.77 31.54
CA VAL A 49 -16.14 -19.33 30.18
C VAL A 49 -16.63 -18.30 29.16
N LEU A 50 -17.70 -17.56 29.47
CA LEU A 50 -18.20 -16.49 28.62
C LEU A 50 -17.17 -15.36 28.44
N ALA A 51 -16.49 -14.96 29.53
CA ALA A 51 -15.43 -13.96 29.46
C ALA A 51 -14.25 -14.43 28.59
N VAL A 52 -13.82 -15.67 28.75
CA VAL A 52 -12.74 -16.27 27.90
C VAL A 52 -13.19 -16.39 26.45
N GLY A 53 -14.41 -16.81 26.18
CA GLY A 53 -14.98 -16.91 24.84
C GLY A 53 -15.01 -15.54 24.14
N LEU A 54 -15.42 -14.50 24.85
CA LEU A 54 -15.44 -13.13 24.32
C LEU A 54 -14.03 -12.56 24.12
N LEU A 55 -13.09 -12.89 25.01
CA LEU A 55 -11.68 -12.58 24.85
C LEU A 55 -11.10 -13.23 23.58
N ALA A 56 -11.35 -14.51 23.37
CA ALA A 56 -10.95 -15.23 22.18
C ALA A 56 -11.57 -14.64 20.89
N TRP A 57 -12.84 -14.23 20.98
CA TRP A 57 -13.52 -13.55 19.88
C TRP A 57 -12.89 -12.17 19.58
N THR A 58 -12.52 -11.38 20.58
CA THR A 58 -11.80 -10.11 20.37
C THR A 58 -10.44 -10.32 19.72
N TRP A 59 -9.78 -11.43 20.03
CA TRP A 59 -8.46 -11.80 19.50
C TRP A 59 -8.49 -12.65 18.21
N ARG A 60 -9.67 -12.93 17.63
CA ARG A 60 -9.77 -13.77 16.42
C ARG A 60 -8.88 -13.32 15.28
N GLY A 61 -8.68 -12.00 15.11
CA GLY A 61 -7.75 -11.44 14.14
C GLY A 61 -6.30 -11.77 14.47
N ALA A 62 -5.93 -11.63 15.75
CA ALA A 62 -4.60 -11.97 16.23
C ALA A 62 -4.31 -13.47 16.12
N LEU A 63 -5.29 -14.33 16.39
CA LEU A 63 -5.16 -15.79 16.21
C LEU A 63 -4.89 -16.15 14.73
N ARG A 64 -5.42 -15.37 13.78
CA ARG A 64 -5.21 -15.55 12.33
C ARG A 64 -4.00 -14.80 11.77
N GLY A 65 -3.14 -14.23 12.60
CA GLY A 65 -1.92 -13.57 12.15
C GLY A 65 -1.93 -12.03 12.23
N GLY A 66 -3.06 -11.43 12.53
CA GLY A 66 -3.21 -9.98 12.66
C GLY A 66 -2.60 -9.39 13.95
N PRO A 67 -2.66 -8.07 14.12
CA PRO A 67 -2.21 -7.40 15.33
C PRO A 67 -3.09 -7.76 16.52
N VAL A 68 -2.50 -7.71 17.74
CA VAL A 68 -3.20 -7.94 19.00
C VAL A 68 -3.32 -6.63 19.78
N SER A 69 -4.53 -6.32 20.26
CA SER A 69 -4.79 -5.19 21.14
C SER A 69 -4.73 -5.66 22.61
N SER A 70 -3.52 -5.72 23.19
CA SER A 70 -3.32 -6.19 24.56
C SER A 70 -3.90 -5.22 25.60
N GLY A 71 -3.72 -3.92 25.42
CA GLY A 71 -4.13 -2.89 26.37
C GLY A 71 -5.62 -2.91 26.72
N GLN A 72 -6.48 -3.26 25.76
CA GLN A 72 -7.93 -3.35 25.98
C GLN A 72 -8.38 -4.60 26.77
N THR A 73 -7.49 -5.56 27.02
CA THR A 73 -7.83 -6.84 27.64
C THR A 73 -7.01 -7.18 28.88
N ILE A 74 -6.16 -6.26 29.35
CA ILE A 74 -5.32 -6.47 30.54
C ILE A 74 -6.21 -6.65 31.78
N VAL A 75 -7.16 -5.75 32.00
CA VAL A 75 -8.05 -5.74 33.16
C VAL A 75 -8.84 -7.04 33.24
N SER A 76 -9.49 -7.46 32.16
CA SER A 76 -10.25 -8.71 32.12
C SER A 76 -9.39 -9.94 32.43
N ARG A 77 -8.15 -10.01 31.91
CA ARG A 77 -7.24 -11.12 32.20
C ARG A 77 -6.76 -11.15 33.67
N ILE A 78 -6.48 -9.99 34.23
CA ILE A 78 -6.12 -9.89 35.68
C ILE A 78 -7.32 -10.26 36.54
N LEU A 79 -8.54 -9.83 36.23
CA LEU A 79 -9.75 -10.22 36.94
C LEU A 79 -10.01 -11.74 36.88
N LEU A 80 -9.79 -12.35 35.72
CA LEU A 80 -9.89 -13.81 35.54
C LEU A 80 -8.86 -14.56 36.40
N LEU A 81 -7.60 -14.09 36.44
CA LEU A 81 -6.57 -14.66 37.32
C LEU A 81 -6.91 -14.51 38.79
N ALA A 82 -7.40 -13.33 39.21
CA ALA A 82 -7.89 -13.09 40.56
C ALA A 82 -9.06 -14.02 40.91
N GLY A 83 -9.99 -14.21 39.94
CA GLY A 83 -11.10 -15.16 40.08
C GLY A 83 -10.63 -16.60 40.28
N ALA A 84 -9.64 -17.05 39.51
CA ALA A 84 -9.04 -18.36 39.64
C ALA A 84 -8.39 -18.56 41.03
N TYR A 85 -7.64 -17.56 41.48
CA TYR A 85 -7.01 -17.57 42.81
C TYR A 85 -8.05 -17.62 43.95
N VAL A 86 -9.01 -16.70 43.93
CA VAL A 86 -10.05 -16.58 44.98
C VAL A 86 -10.93 -17.83 45.03
N PHE A 87 -11.35 -18.36 43.85
CA PHE A 87 -12.13 -19.58 43.76
C PHE A 87 -11.41 -20.75 44.44
N SER A 88 -10.12 -20.97 44.09
CA SER A 88 -9.33 -22.05 44.66
C SER A 88 -9.08 -21.87 46.17
N ALA A 89 -8.91 -20.63 46.65
CA ALA A 89 -8.76 -20.32 48.07
C ALA A 89 -10.02 -20.63 48.87
N VAL A 90 -11.18 -20.21 48.38
CA VAL A 90 -12.49 -20.41 49.05
C VAL A 90 -12.86 -21.91 49.07
N HIS A 91 -12.56 -22.66 48.05
CA HIS A 91 -12.86 -24.10 47.97
C HIS A 91 -11.74 -25.01 48.52
N GLY A 92 -10.71 -24.42 49.15
CA GLY A 92 -9.62 -25.19 49.79
C GLY A 92 -8.70 -25.93 48.85
N SER A 93 -8.74 -25.63 47.53
CA SER A 93 -7.90 -26.25 46.49
C SER A 93 -6.65 -25.44 46.14
N LEU A 94 -6.43 -24.28 46.80
CA LEU A 94 -5.29 -23.41 46.52
C LEU A 94 -3.98 -23.99 47.07
N GLY A 95 -3.25 -24.70 46.21
CA GLY A 95 -1.89 -25.13 46.51
C GLY A 95 -0.83 -24.06 46.21
N PRO A 96 0.38 -24.14 46.83
CA PRO A 96 1.44 -23.14 46.63
C PRO A 96 1.82 -22.94 45.16
N ALA A 97 1.86 -24.01 44.35
CA ALA A 97 2.20 -23.93 42.93
C ALA A 97 1.19 -23.13 42.12
N LEU A 98 -0.11 -23.30 42.38
CA LEU A 98 -1.16 -22.51 41.72
C LEU A 98 -1.07 -21.04 42.12
N ALA A 99 -0.93 -20.75 43.41
CA ALA A 99 -0.82 -19.39 43.93
C ALA A 99 0.36 -18.63 43.32
N VAL A 100 1.55 -19.25 43.25
CA VAL A 100 2.73 -18.68 42.62
C VAL A 100 2.50 -18.54 41.11
N GLY A 101 1.92 -19.56 40.45
CA GLY A 101 1.61 -19.54 39.01
C GLY A 101 0.72 -18.39 38.60
N VAL A 102 -0.35 -18.10 39.38
CA VAL A 102 -1.23 -16.95 39.16
C VAL A 102 -0.47 -15.63 39.30
N GLY A 103 0.39 -15.50 40.35
CA GLY A 103 1.23 -14.31 40.52
C GLY A 103 2.19 -14.08 39.39
N VAL A 104 2.87 -15.14 38.90
CA VAL A 104 3.79 -15.09 37.75
C VAL A 104 3.05 -14.72 36.45
N ALA A 105 1.86 -15.28 36.21
CA ALA A 105 1.04 -14.92 35.05
C ALA A 105 0.58 -13.46 35.10
N ALA A 106 0.17 -12.96 36.29
CA ALA A 106 -0.17 -11.55 36.47
C ALA A 106 1.02 -10.63 36.18
N LEU A 107 2.23 -10.97 36.65
CA LEU A 107 3.45 -10.21 36.39
C LEU A 107 3.77 -10.19 34.87
N ALA A 108 3.60 -11.31 34.17
CA ALA A 108 3.80 -11.37 32.74
C ALA A 108 2.83 -10.47 31.96
N ILE A 109 1.54 -10.44 32.36
CA ILE A 109 0.52 -9.57 31.76
C ILE A 109 0.79 -8.10 32.05
N LEU A 110 1.18 -7.75 33.28
CA LEU A 110 1.52 -6.37 33.67
C LEU A 110 2.79 -5.86 32.97
N GLY A 111 3.67 -6.75 32.51
CA GLY A 111 4.83 -6.41 31.69
C GLY A 111 4.51 -6.05 30.23
N GLU A 112 3.32 -6.42 29.71
CA GLU A 112 2.96 -6.21 28.30
C GLU A 112 2.94 -4.72 27.88
N PRO A 113 2.41 -3.75 28.64
CA PRO A 113 2.43 -2.34 28.25
C PRO A 113 3.84 -1.82 28.01
N LEU A 114 4.77 -2.17 28.89
CA LEU A 114 6.19 -1.81 28.75
C LEU A 114 6.80 -2.47 27.50
N LEU A 115 6.56 -3.78 27.32
CA LEU A 115 6.98 -4.51 26.14
C LEU A 115 6.46 -3.88 24.85
N MET A 116 5.18 -3.51 24.82
CA MET A 116 4.57 -2.86 23.66
C MET A 116 5.18 -1.49 23.39
N ALA A 117 5.43 -0.69 24.43
CA ALA A 117 6.07 0.62 24.30
C ALA A 117 7.49 0.51 23.70
N MET A 118 8.32 -0.39 24.24
CA MET A 118 9.68 -0.63 23.73
C MET A 118 9.68 -1.19 22.29
N SER A 119 8.73 -2.05 21.96
CA SER A 119 8.63 -2.68 20.63
C SER A 119 8.20 -1.70 19.53
N ARG A 120 7.71 -0.51 19.88
CA ARG A 120 7.42 0.58 18.91
C ARG A 120 8.69 1.23 18.37
N SER A 121 9.83 1.00 19.00
CA SER A 121 11.11 1.53 18.52
C SER A 121 11.44 0.94 17.15
N VAL A 122 11.52 1.81 16.16
CA VAL A 122 11.81 1.43 14.77
C VAL A 122 13.32 1.35 14.57
N TYR A 123 13.79 0.26 13.99
CA TYR A 123 15.18 0.02 13.61
C TYR A 123 15.20 -0.94 12.40
N PRO A 124 16.06 -0.73 11.39
CA PRO A 124 17.08 0.33 11.27
C PRO A 124 16.47 1.71 10.95
N VAL A 125 17.21 2.78 11.23
CA VAL A 125 16.81 4.18 10.92
C VAL A 125 17.41 4.70 9.62
N ALA A 126 18.45 4.03 9.11
CA ALA A 126 19.11 4.35 7.83
C ALA A 126 19.69 3.07 7.21
N ALA A 127 19.79 3.06 5.89
CA ALA A 127 20.51 2.06 5.10
C ALA A 127 21.30 2.75 3.98
N ASN A 128 22.30 2.07 3.42
CA ASN A 128 23.13 2.53 2.31
C ASN A 128 23.89 3.84 2.56
N LEU A 129 23.92 4.35 3.79
CA LEU A 129 24.68 5.53 4.14
C LEU A 129 26.09 5.11 4.56
N PRO A 130 27.17 5.70 4.02
CA PRO A 130 28.55 5.34 4.36
C PRO A 130 28.79 5.38 5.88
N GLY A 131 29.43 4.33 6.42
CA GLY A 131 29.72 4.24 7.87
C GLY A 131 28.53 3.85 8.77
N THR A 132 27.33 3.68 8.25
CA THR A 132 26.19 3.18 8.99
C THR A 132 25.90 1.72 8.62
N GLY A 133 26.64 0.78 9.23
CA GLY A 133 26.35 -0.63 9.08
C GLY A 133 25.02 -0.98 9.75
N VAL A 134 24.07 -1.60 9.00
CA VAL A 134 22.85 -2.14 9.57
C VAL A 134 23.14 -3.51 10.18
N ARG A 135 23.10 -3.62 11.51
CA ARG A 135 23.15 -4.91 12.18
C ARG A 135 21.76 -5.55 12.13
N PRO A 136 21.58 -6.75 11.54
CA PRO A 136 20.30 -7.43 11.57
C PRO A 136 19.93 -7.77 13.02
N LEU A 137 18.78 -7.27 13.50
CA LEU A 137 18.24 -7.56 14.82
C LEU A 137 16.89 -8.24 14.69
N LEU A 138 16.66 -9.25 15.52
CA LEU A 138 15.38 -9.96 15.55
C LEU A 138 14.25 -8.98 15.92
N ARG A 139 13.11 -9.10 15.23
CA ARG A 139 11.90 -8.34 15.56
C ARG A 139 11.22 -8.95 16.79
N PRO A 140 10.87 -8.11 17.80
CA PRO A 140 10.12 -8.58 18.96
C PRO A 140 8.73 -9.08 18.51
N ASN A 141 8.42 -10.34 18.83
CA ASN A 141 7.10 -10.89 18.50
C ASN A 141 6.12 -10.71 19.66
N THR A 142 5.68 -9.47 19.88
CA THR A 142 4.75 -9.10 20.95
C THR A 142 3.42 -9.85 20.88
N ARG A 143 2.96 -10.19 19.68
CA ARG A 143 1.76 -11.01 19.46
C ARG A 143 1.87 -12.36 20.13
N ARG A 144 3.00 -13.08 19.94
CA ARG A 144 3.22 -14.39 20.59
C ARG A 144 3.23 -14.26 22.10
N ALA A 145 3.89 -13.24 22.66
CA ALA A 145 3.93 -13.00 24.09
C ALA A 145 2.52 -12.82 24.67
N VAL A 146 1.67 -11.97 24.06
CA VAL A 146 0.30 -11.72 24.51
C VAL A 146 -0.58 -12.98 24.40
N LEU A 147 -0.47 -13.75 23.33
CA LEU A 147 -1.25 -14.99 23.17
C LEU A 147 -0.85 -16.06 24.18
N VAL A 148 0.45 -16.21 24.49
CA VAL A 148 0.93 -17.16 25.50
C VAL A 148 0.50 -16.71 26.90
N ASN A 149 0.50 -15.41 27.20
CA ASN A 149 -0.08 -14.88 28.44
C ASN A 149 -1.59 -15.19 28.56
N GLY A 150 -2.34 -15.10 27.45
CA GLY A 150 -3.74 -15.52 27.39
C GLY A 150 -3.92 -17.02 27.68
N ALA A 151 -3.03 -17.86 27.15
CA ALA A 151 -3.02 -19.28 27.44
C ALA A 151 -2.71 -19.57 28.93
N ALA A 152 -1.81 -18.80 29.55
CA ALA A 152 -1.52 -18.92 30.99
C ALA A 152 -2.76 -18.60 31.85
N VAL A 153 -3.56 -17.59 31.48
CA VAL A 153 -4.86 -17.31 32.14
C VAL A 153 -5.80 -18.50 32.02
N LEU A 154 -5.93 -19.06 30.81
CA LEU A 154 -6.82 -20.20 30.57
C LEU A 154 -6.38 -21.41 31.41
N VAL A 155 -5.09 -21.72 31.43
CA VAL A 155 -4.56 -22.85 32.23
C VAL A 155 -4.80 -22.61 33.74
N ALA A 156 -4.57 -21.39 34.23
CA ALA A 156 -4.86 -21.06 35.62
C ALA A 156 -6.34 -21.25 35.98
N LEU A 157 -7.27 -20.87 35.12
CA LEU A 157 -8.70 -21.11 35.27
C LEU A 157 -9.02 -22.61 35.28
N VAL A 158 -8.52 -23.35 34.27
CA VAL A 158 -8.78 -24.80 34.17
C VAL A 158 -8.28 -25.51 35.41
N THR A 159 -7.05 -25.24 35.89
CA THR A 159 -6.52 -25.85 37.11
C THR A 159 -7.30 -25.46 38.37
N SER A 160 -7.94 -24.27 38.39
CA SER A 160 -8.76 -23.83 39.52
C SER A 160 -10.12 -24.52 39.58
N PHE A 161 -10.71 -24.89 38.45
CA PHE A 161 -12.03 -25.54 38.36
C PHE A 161 -11.96 -27.05 38.20
N THR A 162 -10.74 -27.63 38.17
CA THR A 162 -10.51 -29.07 38.00
C THR A 162 -9.53 -29.58 39.05
N GLU A 163 -9.33 -30.90 39.10
CA GLU A 163 -8.35 -31.55 39.96
C GLU A 163 -6.92 -31.58 39.35
N LEU A 164 -6.69 -30.81 38.30
CA LEU A 164 -5.36 -30.76 37.64
C LEU A 164 -4.33 -30.14 38.61
N PRO A 165 -3.08 -30.70 38.59
CA PRO A 165 -2.03 -30.17 39.48
C PRO A 165 -1.70 -28.70 39.18
N GLY A 166 -1.69 -27.85 40.22
CA GLY A 166 -1.34 -26.41 40.08
C GLY A 166 0.06 -26.14 39.52
N VAL A 167 0.94 -27.14 39.52
CA VAL A 167 2.26 -27.05 38.89
C VAL A 167 2.18 -26.80 37.37
N ILE A 168 1.11 -27.26 36.73
CA ILE A 168 0.87 -27.01 35.31
C ILE A 168 0.69 -25.50 35.06
N ALA A 169 -0.12 -24.84 35.88
CA ALA A 169 -0.29 -23.39 35.81
C ALA A 169 1.02 -22.64 36.07
N LEU A 170 1.82 -23.09 37.05
CA LEU A 170 3.12 -22.50 37.33
C LEU A 170 4.10 -22.63 36.15
N VAL A 171 4.20 -23.82 35.52
CA VAL A 171 5.08 -24.04 34.36
C VAL A 171 4.68 -23.16 33.19
N VAL A 172 3.39 -23.10 32.85
CA VAL A 172 2.90 -22.28 31.73
C VAL A 172 3.08 -20.79 32.02
N ALA A 173 2.81 -20.33 33.23
CA ALA A 173 3.03 -18.94 33.62
C ALA A 173 4.52 -18.54 33.57
N THR A 174 5.42 -19.44 34.03
CA THR A 174 6.87 -19.20 33.97
C THR A 174 7.36 -19.14 32.52
N ALA A 175 6.86 -20.03 31.65
CA ALA A 175 7.17 -19.97 30.22
C ALA A 175 6.64 -18.67 29.56
N ALA A 176 5.45 -18.21 29.97
CA ALA A 176 4.89 -16.94 29.50
C ALA A 176 5.75 -15.74 29.94
N LEU A 177 6.16 -15.69 31.21
CA LEU A 177 7.05 -14.64 31.72
C LEU A 177 8.41 -14.67 31.04
N GLY A 178 8.98 -15.87 30.82
CA GLY A 178 10.23 -16.06 30.08
C GLY A 178 10.13 -15.52 28.65
N LEU A 179 9.01 -15.77 27.96
CA LEU A 179 8.77 -15.24 26.60
C LEU A 179 8.62 -13.71 26.61
N VAL A 180 7.94 -13.13 27.60
CA VAL A 180 7.86 -11.67 27.79
C VAL A 180 9.25 -11.08 28.02
N GLY A 181 10.07 -11.70 28.89
CA GLY A 181 11.44 -11.28 29.16
C GLY A 181 12.33 -11.37 27.93
N PHE A 182 12.27 -12.48 27.18
CA PHE A 182 13.03 -12.65 25.93
C PHE A 182 12.62 -11.63 24.85
N THR A 183 11.32 -11.42 24.68
CA THR A 183 10.79 -10.41 23.73
C THR A 183 11.17 -8.99 24.17
N GLY A 184 11.18 -8.73 25.48
CA GLY A 184 11.65 -7.48 26.06
C GLY A 184 13.12 -7.22 25.82
N TRP A 185 13.97 -8.25 25.97
CA TRP A 185 15.38 -8.17 25.64
C TRP A 185 15.61 -7.85 24.15
N GLN A 186 14.86 -8.48 23.24
CA GLN A 186 14.90 -8.14 21.81
C GLN A 186 14.49 -6.68 21.56
N ALA A 187 13.46 -6.19 22.25
CA ALA A 187 13.02 -4.80 22.13
C ALA A 187 14.09 -3.83 22.66
N LEU A 188 14.69 -4.10 23.82
CA LEU A 188 15.76 -3.27 24.39
C LEU A 188 17.01 -3.22 23.50
N THR A 189 17.42 -4.34 22.93
CA THR A 189 18.56 -4.35 21.99
C THR A 189 18.30 -3.48 20.76
N ARG A 190 17.06 -3.46 20.25
CA ARG A 190 16.66 -2.57 19.15
C ARG A 190 16.65 -1.09 19.56
N VAL A 191 16.14 -0.77 20.75
CA VAL A 191 16.16 0.59 21.30
C VAL A 191 17.60 1.10 21.42
N GLY A 192 18.49 0.29 22.00
CA GLY A 192 19.91 0.65 22.12
C GLY A 192 20.61 0.85 20.77
N ALA A 193 20.35 -0.06 19.81
CA ALA A 193 20.88 0.04 18.46
C ALA A 193 20.35 1.27 17.71
N ARG A 194 19.08 1.63 17.91
CA ARG A 194 18.48 2.85 17.37
C ARG A 194 19.23 4.09 17.90
N HIS A 195 19.37 4.24 19.21
CA HIS A 195 20.06 5.38 19.80
C HIS A 195 21.51 5.52 19.28
N GLY A 196 22.25 4.41 19.21
CA GLY A 196 23.61 4.41 18.68
C GLY A 196 23.67 4.78 17.19
N SER A 197 22.66 4.40 16.40
CA SER A 197 22.57 4.77 14.98
C SER A 197 22.17 6.23 14.79
N GLU A 198 21.24 6.74 15.59
CA GLU A 198 20.78 8.14 15.53
C GLU A 198 21.91 9.12 15.88
N ALA A 199 22.70 8.82 16.92
CA ALA A 199 23.84 9.65 17.31
C ALA A 199 24.87 9.85 16.18
N LYS A 200 24.99 8.86 15.29
CA LYS A 200 25.92 8.90 14.15
C LYS A 200 25.28 9.46 12.88
N LEU A 201 23.96 9.32 12.74
CA LEU A 201 23.26 9.60 11.49
C LEU A 201 23.44 11.05 11.05
N LEU A 202 23.22 12.02 11.93
CA LEU A 202 23.34 13.45 11.59
C LEU A 202 24.75 13.79 11.13
N ALA A 203 25.78 13.37 11.89
CA ALA A 203 27.17 13.60 11.53
C ALA A 203 27.54 12.97 10.18
N THR A 204 27.08 11.73 9.94
CA THR A 204 27.34 11.03 8.69
C THR A 204 26.59 11.68 7.52
N LEU A 205 25.36 12.10 7.72
CA LEU A 205 24.55 12.78 6.69
C LEU A 205 25.13 14.15 6.35
N THR A 206 25.60 14.90 7.35
CA THR A 206 26.30 16.18 7.15
C THR A 206 27.59 16.00 6.35
N ALA A 207 28.38 14.96 6.67
CA ALA A 207 29.60 14.63 5.92
C ALA A 207 29.28 14.06 4.50
N TYR A 208 28.12 13.46 4.31
CA TYR A 208 27.66 12.99 3.01
C TYR A 208 27.28 14.14 2.09
N GLU A 209 26.86 15.30 2.62
CA GLU A 209 26.49 16.51 1.88
C GLU A 209 25.45 16.26 0.78
N PRO A 210 24.24 15.75 1.10
CA PRO A 210 23.21 15.54 0.09
C PRO A 210 22.72 16.87 -0.45
N VAL A 211 22.51 16.95 -1.77
CA VAL A 211 22.00 18.15 -2.45
C VAL A 211 20.47 18.18 -2.47
N PHE A 212 19.84 17.01 -2.58
CA PHE A 212 18.38 16.91 -2.54
C PHE A 212 17.93 15.66 -1.77
N LEU A 213 16.64 15.63 -1.44
CA LEU A 213 15.99 14.45 -0.90
C LEU A 213 14.78 14.06 -1.74
N VAL A 214 14.41 12.78 -1.69
CA VAL A 214 13.16 12.25 -2.26
C VAL A 214 12.27 11.81 -1.11
N HIS A 215 11.17 12.50 -0.88
CA HIS A 215 10.22 12.12 0.17
C HIS A 215 9.16 11.19 -0.37
N TRP A 216 9.03 10.03 0.24
CA TRP A 216 8.01 9.06 -0.14
C TRP A 216 7.31 8.45 1.06
N ASN A 217 5.97 8.46 1.01
CA ASN A 217 5.08 7.82 1.98
C ASN A 217 3.86 7.30 1.25
N ALA A 218 3.61 6.00 1.34
CA ALA A 218 2.49 5.36 0.67
C ALA A 218 2.12 4.04 1.40
N PRO A 219 0.95 3.44 1.11
CA PRO A 219 0.64 2.10 1.57
C PRO A 219 1.68 1.08 1.09
N ALA A 220 1.93 0.03 1.87
CA ALA A 220 2.80 -1.07 1.47
C ALA A 220 2.35 -1.69 0.12
N GLY A 221 3.31 -2.11 -0.69
CA GLY A 221 3.08 -2.65 -2.03
C GLY A 221 2.87 -1.59 -3.13
N THR A 222 3.25 -0.33 -2.87
CA THR A 222 3.15 0.75 -3.85
C THR A 222 4.51 1.35 -4.25
N ALA A 223 5.58 0.65 -3.97
CA ALA A 223 6.93 1.13 -4.23
C ALA A 223 7.23 1.40 -5.72
N TYR A 224 6.39 0.90 -6.65
CA TYR A 224 6.46 1.26 -8.07
C TYR A 224 6.39 2.78 -8.30
N GLN A 225 5.72 3.54 -7.42
CA GLN A 225 5.60 4.99 -7.52
C GLN A 225 6.96 5.70 -7.45
N ILE A 226 7.81 5.27 -6.54
CA ILE A 226 9.16 5.81 -6.43
C ILE A 226 10.13 5.11 -7.37
N ALA A 227 9.98 3.80 -7.57
CA ALA A 227 10.85 3.00 -8.43
C ALA A 227 10.97 3.54 -9.85
N MET A 228 9.88 4.08 -10.40
CA MET A 228 9.87 4.66 -11.75
C MET A 228 10.68 5.95 -11.89
N TRP A 229 10.99 6.64 -10.77
CA TRP A 229 11.75 7.90 -10.77
C TRP A 229 13.20 7.74 -10.36
N LEU A 230 13.52 6.74 -9.51
CA LEU A 230 14.90 6.55 -9.00
C LEU A 230 15.96 6.52 -10.10
N PRO A 231 15.80 5.80 -11.24
CA PRO A 231 16.82 5.77 -12.29
C PRO A 231 17.12 7.15 -12.89
N TYR A 232 16.12 8.02 -12.99
CA TYR A 232 16.28 9.37 -13.55
C TYR A 232 16.87 10.34 -12.52
N LEU A 233 16.48 10.22 -11.26
CA LEU A 233 17.04 11.01 -10.17
C LEU A 233 18.52 10.66 -9.91
N GLU A 234 18.91 9.41 -10.09
CA GLU A 234 20.31 8.96 -10.04
C GLU A 234 21.15 9.58 -11.17
N ARG A 235 20.58 9.75 -12.37
CA ARG A 235 21.24 10.38 -13.51
C ARG A 235 21.55 11.88 -13.31
N LEU A 236 20.96 12.55 -12.31
CA LEU A 236 21.33 13.91 -11.93
C LEU A 236 22.78 13.99 -11.41
N GLY A 237 23.38 12.86 -11.03
CA GLY A 237 24.77 12.79 -10.59
C GLY A 237 25.07 13.54 -9.29
N LYS A 238 24.06 13.93 -8.54
CA LYS A 238 24.17 14.62 -7.24
C LYS A 238 23.91 13.66 -6.10
N LYS A 239 24.58 13.89 -4.96
CA LYS A 239 24.30 13.12 -3.74
C LYS A 239 22.90 13.42 -3.24
N TYR A 240 22.14 12.38 -2.92
CA TYR A 240 20.79 12.50 -2.40
C TYR A 240 20.47 11.36 -1.43
N PHE A 241 19.35 11.44 -0.76
CA PHE A 241 18.80 10.34 0.01
C PHE A 241 17.28 10.25 -0.15
N VAL A 242 16.75 9.06 0.14
CA VAL A 242 15.29 8.84 0.17
C VAL A 242 14.81 8.90 1.62
N LEU A 243 13.85 9.78 1.90
CA LEU A 243 13.20 9.93 3.19
C LEU A 243 11.87 9.18 3.18
N VAL A 244 11.75 8.15 4.02
CA VAL A 244 10.53 7.35 4.16
C VAL A 244 9.94 7.46 5.57
N ARG A 245 8.61 7.20 5.69
CA ARG A 245 7.85 7.47 6.91
C ARG A 245 7.36 6.22 7.65
N SER A 246 7.61 5.04 7.11
CA SER A 246 7.24 3.76 7.72
C SER A 246 8.29 2.69 7.47
N GLU A 247 8.35 1.70 8.36
CA GLU A 247 9.28 0.57 8.24
C GLU A 247 8.97 -0.28 6.99
N ALA A 248 7.69 -0.38 6.59
CA ALA A 248 7.30 -1.07 5.36
C ALA A 248 7.90 -0.37 4.13
N ASN A 249 7.72 0.96 4.03
CA ASN A 249 8.30 1.74 2.94
C ASN A 249 9.84 1.70 2.95
N PHE A 250 10.46 1.68 4.14
CA PHE A 250 11.91 1.58 4.26
C PHE A 250 12.43 0.29 3.62
N ASN A 251 11.84 -0.85 3.97
CA ASN A 251 12.26 -2.16 3.44
C ASN A 251 12.04 -2.26 1.92
N GLU A 252 10.93 -1.71 1.42
CA GLU A 252 10.63 -1.69 -0.02
C GLU A 252 11.66 -0.86 -0.79
N VAL A 253 11.99 0.36 -0.30
CA VAL A 253 12.90 1.26 -1.01
C VAL A 253 14.35 0.80 -0.93
N VAL A 254 14.81 0.25 0.20
CA VAL A 254 16.17 -0.30 0.33
C VAL A 254 16.45 -1.39 -0.71
N ALA A 255 15.44 -2.12 -1.14
CA ALA A 255 15.56 -3.14 -2.18
C ALA A 255 15.64 -2.56 -3.62
N LEU A 256 15.33 -1.26 -3.81
CA LEU A 256 15.22 -0.62 -5.11
C LEU A 256 16.39 0.29 -5.47
N THR A 257 17.18 0.76 -4.50
CA THR A 257 18.26 1.72 -4.74
C THR A 257 19.46 1.49 -3.83
N MET A 258 20.63 1.89 -4.32
CA MET A 258 21.85 1.96 -3.51
C MET A 258 22.04 3.34 -2.85
N ALA A 259 21.19 4.32 -3.15
CA ALA A 259 21.19 5.61 -2.46
C ALA A 259 20.83 5.44 -0.97
N PRO A 260 21.31 6.33 -0.10
CA PRO A 260 20.92 6.31 1.31
C PRO A 260 19.40 6.39 1.47
N VAL A 261 18.85 5.51 2.31
CA VAL A 261 17.43 5.50 2.69
C VAL A 261 17.34 5.79 4.18
N ILE A 262 16.57 6.81 4.55
CA ILE A 262 16.42 7.26 5.93
C ILE A 262 14.98 7.13 6.36
N LEU A 263 14.75 6.50 7.52
CA LEU A 263 13.44 6.31 8.10
C LEU A 263 13.21 7.31 9.23
N ARG A 264 12.19 8.16 9.06
CA ARG A 264 11.71 9.12 10.07
C ARG A 264 10.19 9.04 10.20
N SER A 265 9.68 8.37 11.22
CA SER A 265 8.23 8.16 11.42
C SER A 265 7.57 9.38 12.05
N GLY A 266 8.24 10.04 13.00
CA GLY A 266 7.77 11.22 13.70
C GLY A 266 7.96 12.51 12.91
N LEU A 267 7.19 13.55 13.24
CA LEU A 267 7.31 14.86 12.60
C LEU A 267 8.61 15.57 12.99
N THR A 268 8.92 15.60 14.26
CA THR A 268 10.13 16.23 14.81
C THR A 268 11.43 15.54 14.42
N GLU A 269 11.37 14.23 14.17
CA GLU A 269 12.53 13.45 13.72
C GLU A 269 13.05 13.87 12.33
N ILE A 270 12.24 14.63 11.55
CA ILE A 270 12.67 15.13 10.23
C ILE A 270 13.68 16.24 10.39
N ASP A 271 13.57 17.07 11.44
CA ASP A 271 14.49 18.19 11.69
C ASP A 271 15.95 17.71 11.72
N ASP A 272 16.18 16.51 12.25
CA ASP A 272 17.51 15.91 12.37
C ASP A 272 18.15 15.49 11.03
N VAL A 273 17.40 15.49 9.94
CA VAL A 273 17.88 15.03 8.63
C VAL A 273 17.82 16.11 7.54
N ILE A 274 17.42 17.32 7.89
CA ILE A 274 17.48 18.47 6.98
C ILE A 274 18.89 19.08 7.04
N ALA A 275 19.77 18.50 6.23
CA ALA A 275 21.16 18.97 6.13
C ALA A 275 21.23 20.35 5.47
N PRO A 276 22.18 21.23 5.88
CA PRO A 276 22.35 22.57 5.28
C PRO A 276 22.69 22.56 3.79
N SER A 277 23.23 21.46 3.28
CA SER A 277 23.58 21.24 1.87
C SER A 277 22.35 21.02 0.97
N LEU A 278 21.19 20.68 1.55
CA LEU A 278 19.98 20.42 0.77
C LEU A 278 19.47 21.69 0.07
N ARG A 279 19.06 21.53 -1.18
CA ARG A 279 18.46 22.57 -2.03
C ARG A 279 17.03 22.24 -2.42
N ALA A 280 16.71 20.97 -2.66
CA ALA A 280 15.40 20.56 -3.13
C ALA A 280 14.87 19.30 -2.42
N ALA A 281 13.54 19.16 -2.46
CA ALA A 281 12.82 17.97 -2.05
C ALA A 281 11.88 17.54 -3.18
N PHE A 282 12.06 16.31 -3.67
CA PHE A 282 11.21 15.72 -4.70
C PHE A 282 10.12 14.83 -4.09
N TYR A 283 8.94 14.86 -4.70
CA TYR A 283 7.77 14.08 -4.29
C TYR A 283 7.19 13.34 -5.49
N VAL A 284 6.83 12.07 -5.30
CA VAL A 284 6.30 11.24 -6.40
C VAL A 284 4.81 10.91 -6.25
N ASN A 285 4.17 11.42 -5.21
CA ASN A 285 2.73 11.29 -4.97
C ASN A 285 2.19 12.45 -4.10
N THR A 286 0.87 12.50 -3.91
CA THR A 286 0.19 13.53 -3.09
C THR A 286 -0.15 13.04 -1.68
N ALA A 287 0.74 12.25 -1.07
CA ALA A 287 0.52 11.74 0.28
C ALA A 287 0.39 12.89 1.30
N THR A 288 -0.56 12.76 2.24
CA THR A 288 -0.81 13.77 3.29
C THR A 288 0.45 14.12 4.08
N ARG A 289 1.36 13.15 4.30
CA ARG A 289 2.61 13.40 5.02
C ARG A 289 3.65 14.23 4.25
N ASN A 290 3.40 14.57 2.99
CA ASN A 290 4.26 15.49 2.25
C ASN A 290 4.29 16.87 2.90
N ASN A 291 3.18 17.32 3.52
CA ASN A 291 3.10 18.58 4.26
C ASN A 291 4.12 18.65 5.43
N HIS A 292 4.58 17.52 5.94
CA HIS A 292 5.61 17.49 6.98
C HIS A 292 6.99 17.96 6.50
N VAL A 293 7.26 17.85 5.20
CA VAL A 293 8.54 18.28 4.59
C VAL A 293 8.39 19.66 3.92
N ILE A 294 7.22 20.01 3.42
CA ILE A 294 6.92 21.33 2.82
C ILE A 294 7.23 22.51 3.78
N ARG A 295 7.18 22.29 5.09
CA ARG A 295 7.49 23.32 6.10
C ARG A 295 8.94 23.85 6.06
N TYR A 296 9.85 23.16 5.39
CA TYR A 296 11.24 23.57 5.24
C TYR A 296 11.38 24.50 4.03
N THR A 297 11.00 25.75 4.21
CA THR A 297 10.89 26.78 3.14
C THR A 297 12.23 27.20 2.53
N ASN A 298 13.33 26.71 3.03
CA ASN A 298 14.67 26.85 2.43
C ASN A 298 14.94 25.83 1.32
N LEU A 299 14.03 24.87 1.10
CA LEU A 299 14.10 23.88 0.02
C LEU A 299 13.15 24.26 -1.09
N THR A 300 13.50 23.97 -2.34
CA THR A 300 12.56 23.98 -3.46
C THR A 300 11.79 22.66 -3.46
N HIS A 301 10.47 22.71 -3.33
CA HIS A 301 9.60 21.56 -3.29
C HIS A 301 9.04 21.24 -4.67
N ILE A 302 9.41 20.07 -5.21
CA ILE A 302 9.11 19.67 -6.60
C ILE A 302 8.25 18.41 -6.61
N GLN A 303 7.03 18.53 -7.14
CA GLN A 303 6.15 17.38 -7.35
C GLN A 303 6.40 16.77 -8.73
N LEU A 304 6.75 15.48 -8.77
CA LEU A 304 6.98 14.72 -10.00
C LEU A 304 5.75 13.92 -10.43
N ASN A 305 4.85 13.63 -9.47
CA ASN A 305 3.78 12.66 -9.65
C ASN A 305 4.30 11.25 -10.03
N HIS A 306 3.45 10.23 -10.06
CA HIS A 306 3.82 8.87 -10.48
C HIS A 306 3.05 8.38 -11.70
N GLY A 307 2.32 9.26 -12.33
CA GLY A 307 1.57 9.04 -13.56
C GLY A 307 0.72 10.25 -13.88
N ASP A 308 0.44 10.45 -15.14
CA ASP A 308 -0.48 11.46 -15.64
C ASP A 308 -1.74 10.79 -16.19
N SER A 309 -2.91 11.27 -15.82
CA SER A 309 -4.19 10.77 -16.32
C SER A 309 -5.27 11.81 -16.13
N ASP A 310 -6.37 11.66 -16.85
CA ASP A 310 -7.52 12.57 -16.74
C ASP A 310 -8.38 12.35 -15.47
N LYS A 311 -7.92 11.49 -14.54
CA LYS A 311 -8.60 11.22 -13.26
C LYS A 311 -8.52 12.41 -12.30
N VAL A 312 -9.53 12.55 -11.44
CA VAL A 312 -9.63 13.58 -10.39
C VAL A 312 -8.34 13.76 -9.55
N PRO A 313 -7.63 12.72 -9.11
CA PRO A 313 -6.39 12.90 -8.36
C PRO A 313 -5.30 13.69 -9.10
N SER A 314 -5.31 13.72 -10.43
CA SER A 314 -4.29 14.40 -11.25
C SER A 314 -4.45 15.94 -11.32
N HIS A 315 -5.55 16.50 -10.79
CA HIS A 315 -5.79 17.95 -10.70
C HIS A 315 -6.24 18.39 -9.31
N ASN A 316 -5.77 17.72 -8.27
CA ASN A 316 -6.12 18.02 -6.88
C ASN A 316 -5.56 19.40 -6.46
N PRO A 317 -6.33 20.30 -5.79
CA PRO A 317 -5.83 21.57 -5.28
C PRO A 317 -4.62 21.49 -4.36
N VAL A 318 -4.32 20.32 -3.77
CA VAL A 318 -3.14 20.08 -2.93
C VAL A 318 -1.81 20.33 -3.67
N PHE A 319 -1.82 20.30 -5.00
CA PHE A 319 -0.63 20.62 -5.80
C PHE A 319 -0.12 22.06 -5.62
N ARG A 320 -0.93 22.95 -5.07
CA ARG A 320 -0.53 24.32 -4.69
C ARG A 320 0.49 24.38 -3.56
N MET A 321 0.69 23.30 -2.82
CA MET A 321 1.68 23.29 -1.72
C MET A 321 3.12 23.15 -2.19
N TYR A 322 3.35 22.83 -3.47
CA TYR A 322 4.68 22.67 -4.04
C TYR A 322 5.10 23.95 -4.77
N ASP A 323 6.42 24.22 -4.80
CA ASP A 323 6.97 25.35 -5.56
C ASP A 323 6.93 25.07 -7.06
N LYS A 324 7.16 23.81 -7.45
CA LYS A 324 7.10 23.34 -8.84
C LYS A 324 6.30 22.05 -8.95
N ASN A 325 5.53 21.96 -10.04
CA ASN A 325 4.85 20.76 -10.47
C ASN A 325 5.41 20.36 -11.84
N PHE A 326 6.23 19.34 -11.87
CA PHE A 326 6.77 18.80 -13.11
C PHE A 326 5.68 17.96 -13.77
N VAL A 327 5.29 18.36 -14.97
CA VAL A 327 4.18 17.77 -15.72
C VAL A 327 4.66 17.25 -17.07
N ALA A 328 3.94 16.25 -17.61
CA ALA A 328 4.33 15.62 -18.85
C ALA A 328 4.12 16.52 -20.08
N GLY A 329 3.03 17.28 -20.11
CA GLY A 329 2.67 18.13 -21.24
C GLY A 329 1.67 19.21 -20.89
N GLN A 330 1.27 20.01 -21.87
CA GLN A 330 0.31 21.08 -21.71
C GLN A 330 -1.06 20.58 -21.24
N ALA A 331 -1.46 19.37 -21.61
CA ALA A 331 -2.70 18.75 -21.16
C ALA A 331 -2.82 18.70 -19.62
N ALA A 332 -1.71 18.45 -18.93
CA ALA A 332 -1.72 18.43 -17.46
C ALA A 332 -1.94 19.84 -16.88
N VAL A 333 -1.37 20.89 -17.47
CA VAL A 333 -1.57 22.29 -17.06
C VAL A 333 -3.03 22.69 -17.25
N ASP A 334 -3.57 22.47 -18.46
CA ASP A 334 -4.93 22.86 -18.82
C ASP A 334 -6.00 22.13 -18.00
N ARG A 335 -5.71 20.89 -17.59
CA ARG A 335 -6.59 20.07 -16.74
C ARG A 335 -6.88 20.74 -15.41
N PHE A 336 -5.91 21.40 -14.78
CA PHE A 336 -6.15 22.14 -13.53
C PHE A 336 -7.17 23.26 -13.75
N ALA A 337 -6.98 24.08 -14.78
CA ALA A 337 -7.89 25.18 -15.11
C ALA A 337 -9.29 24.67 -15.49
N ALA A 338 -9.37 23.63 -16.33
CA ALA A 338 -10.63 23.02 -16.76
C ALA A 338 -11.47 22.46 -15.59
N ASN A 339 -10.80 22.06 -14.49
CA ASN A 339 -11.45 21.56 -13.28
C ASN A 339 -11.55 22.61 -12.16
N GLY A 340 -11.42 23.90 -12.49
CA GLY A 340 -11.59 25.00 -11.55
C GLY A 340 -10.46 25.17 -10.53
N VAL A 341 -9.31 24.54 -10.75
CA VAL A 341 -8.13 24.67 -9.91
C VAL A 341 -7.19 25.71 -10.51
N SER A 342 -7.33 26.97 -10.07
CA SER A 342 -6.42 28.05 -10.49
C SER A 342 -5.04 27.85 -9.86
N MET A 343 -3.99 27.79 -10.68
CA MET A 343 -2.59 27.73 -10.29
C MET A 343 -1.77 28.69 -11.15
N PRO A 344 -0.78 29.40 -10.57
CA PRO A 344 0.15 30.23 -11.34
C PRO A 344 0.91 29.43 -12.37
N ALA A 345 1.10 29.97 -13.57
CA ALA A 345 1.78 29.26 -14.66
C ALA A 345 3.24 28.90 -14.31
N GLU A 346 3.89 29.74 -13.53
CA GLU A 346 5.27 29.55 -13.05
C GLU A 346 5.44 28.35 -12.09
N MET A 347 4.36 27.85 -11.53
CA MET A 347 4.39 26.61 -10.73
C MET A 347 4.50 25.36 -11.58
N PHE A 348 4.26 25.45 -12.88
CA PHE A 348 4.39 24.30 -13.77
C PHE A 348 5.74 24.32 -14.51
N ALA A 349 6.32 23.15 -14.68
CA ALA A 349 7.41 22.89 -15.60
C ALA A 349 7.04 21.69 -16.48
N ILE A 350 6.92 21.91 -17.79
CA ILE A 350 6.66 20.82 -18.73
C ILE A 350 8.00 20.12 -18.97
N VAL A 351 8.17 18.93 -18.41
CA VAL A 351 9.41 18.15 -18.44
C VAL A 351 9.30 16.90 -19.34
N GLY A 352 8.14 16.69 -19.93
CA GLY A 352 7.88 15.46 -20.63
C GLY A 352 7.68 14.27 -19.67
N ARG A 353 7.90 13.08 -20.22
CA ARG A 353 7.74 11.82 -19.49
C ARG A 353 8.99 10.96 -19.68
N PRO A 354 10.06 11.09 -18.85
CA PRO A 354 11.29 10.34 -19.05
C PRO A 354 11.08 8.81 -19.04
N GLN A 355 10.04 8.32 -18.39
CA GLN A 355 9.68 6.90 -18.32
C GLN A 355 9.35 6.26 -19.69
N VAL A 356 9.11 7.06 -20.72
CA VAL A 356 8.87 6.54 -22.09
C VAL A 356 10.14 6.38 -22.92
N GLU A 357 11.33 6.67 -22.36
CA GLU A 357 12.64 6.61 -23.03
C GLU A 357 12.85 5.34 -23.87
N HIS A 358 12.35 4.20 -23.38
CA HIS A 358 12.53 2.90 -24.03
C HIS A 358 11.27 2.37 -24.71
N VAL A 359 10.26 3.20 -24.89
CA VAL A 359 9.04 2.83 -25.62
C VAL A 359 9.30 2.91 -27.11
N ALA A 360 9.12 1.80 -27.82
CA ALA A 360 9.27 1.74 -29.26
C ALA A 360 8.08 2.42 -29.97
N ILE A 361 8.39 3.32 -30.90
CA ILE A 361 7.40 3.97 -31.76
C ILE A 361 7.01 3.00 -32.91
N ALA A 362 5.74 3.03 -33.31
CA ALA A 362 5.24 2.24 -34.42
C ALA A 362 6.03 2.52 -35.70
N THR A 363 6.51 1.47 -36.36
CA THR A 363 7.29 1.55 -37.61
C THR A 363 6.46 1.19 -38.83
N GLU A 364 5.34 0.51 -38.64
CA GLU A 364 4.43 0.06 -39.68
C GLU A 364 2.96 0.21 -39.25
N PRO A 365 2.03 0.36 -40.19
CA PRO A 365 0.62 0.47 -39.89
C PRO A 365 0.07 -0.86 -39.37
N ILE A 366 -0.90 -0.80 -38.44
CA ILE A 366 -1.50 -2.00 -37.85
C ILE A 366 -2.10 -2.94 -38.88
N SER A 367 -2.63 -2.41 -39.98
CA SER A 367 -3.20 -3.19 -41.10
C SER A 367 -2.21 -4.10 -41.80
N SER A 368 -0.89 -3.88 -41.70
CA SER A 368 0.15 -4.75 -42.24
C SER A 368 0.46 -5.95 -41.36
N ILE A 369 -0.01 -5.95 -40.09
CA ILE A 369 0.30 -6.99 -39.12
C ILE A 369 -0.77 -8.08 -39.15
N ALA A 370 -0.47 -9.24 -39.71
CA ALA A 370 -1.42 -10.33 -39.90
C ALA A 370 -1.97 -10.93 -38.61
N LYS A 371 -1.18 -10.92 -37.52
CA LYS A 371 -1.56 -11.46 -36.21
C LYS A 371 -1.17 -10.45 -35.12
N PRO A 372 -1.98 -9.41 -34.90
CA PRO A 372 -1.65 -8.37 -33.93
C PRO A 372 -1.55 -8.90 -32.50
N ARG A 373 -0.63 -8.31 -31.74
CA ARG A 373 -0.45 -8.56 -30.31
C ARG A 373 -1.15 -7.46 -29.53
N VAL A 374 -2.13 -7.81 -28.74
CA VAL A 374 -2.94 -6.87 -27.97
C VAL A 374 -2.48 -6.85 -26.52
N LEU A 375 -2.08 -5.69 -26.00
CA LEU A 375 -1.92 -5.50 -24.55
C LEU A 375 -3.28 -5.17 -23.94
N TYR A 376 -3.77 -6.01 -23.05
CA TYR A 376 -4.90 -5.66 -22.19
C TYR A 376 -4.39 -5.27 -20.79
N ALA A 377 -4.48 -3.99 -20.46
CA ALA A 377 -3.95 -3.40 -19.24
C ALA A 377 -5.04 -2.66 -18.43
N PRO A 378 -6.01 -3.40 -17.85
CA PRO A 378 -7.09 -2.79 -17.09
C PRO A 378 -6.61 -2.24 -15.74
N THR A 379 -7.19 -1.08 -15.32
CA THR A 379 -6.98 -0.52 -13.99
C THR A 379 -7.78 -1.28 -12.91
N TRP A 380 -7.63 -0.91 -11.66
CA TRP A 380 -8.39 -1.48 -10.54
C TRP A 380 -9.59 -0.61 -10.17
N ALA A 381 -10.46 -1.09 -9.27
CA ALA A 381 -11.74 -0.48 -8.93
C ALA A 381 -11.65 0.87 -8.16
N GLY A 382 -10.43 1.32 -7.78
CA GLY A 382 -10.30 2.50 -6.92
C GLY A 382 -10.65 2.22 -5.45
N PHE A 383 -10.56 3.25 -4.61
CA PHE A 383 -10.95 3.16 -3.20
C PHE A 383 -12.45 3.49 -2.98
N TYR A 384 -13.06 4.18 -3.91
CA TYR A 384 -14.44 4.66 -3.85
C TYR A 384 -15.19 4.29 -5.12
N THR A 385 -16.50 4.16 -5.03
CA THR A 385 -17.37 3.74 -6.16
C THR A 385 -17.30 4.72 -7.33
N ASP A 386 -17.15 6.01 -7.06
CA ASP A 386 -17.04 7.09 -8.07
C ASP A 386 -15.66 7.14 -8.76
N SER A 387 -14.69 6.42 -8.24
CA SER A 387 -13.35 6.28 -8.83
C SER A 387 -13.11 4.92 -9.48
N ASN A 388 -14.17 4.14 -9.73
CA ASN A 388 -14.08 2.84 -10.38
C ASN A 388 -14.13 2.99 -11.91
N TYR A 389 -12.97 2.87 -12.53
CA TYR A 389 -12.80 2.90 -13.99
C TYR A 389 -12.42 1.52 -14.57
N SER A 390 -12.47 0.45 -13.77
CA SER A 390 -11.98 -0.85 -14.19
C SER A 390 -12.87 -1.52 -15.24
N SER A 391 -12.29 -1.86 -16.37
CA SER A 391 -12.93 -2.65 -17.44
C SER A 391 -12.92 -4.16 -17.20
N LEU A 392 -12.30 -4.66 -16.12
CA LEU A 392 -12.21 -6.08 -15.82
C LEU A 392 -13.57 -6.81 -15.85
N PRO A 393 -14.69 -6.24 -15.34
CA PRO A 393 -15.98 -6.91 -15.38
C PRO A 393 -16.48 -7.27 -16.78
N VAL A 394 -16.05 -6.53 -17.80
CA VAL A 394 -16.37 -6.78 -19.22
C VAL A 394 -15.16 -7.31 -20.02
N GLY A 395 -14.01 -7.44 -19.37
CA GLY A 395 -12.74 -7.79 -19.99
C GLY A 395 -12.74 -9.15 -20.67
N TYR A 396 -13.45 -10.13 -20.11
CA TYR A 396 -13.59 -11.45 -20.73
C TYR A 396 -14.21 -11.38 -22.12
N GLU A 397 -15.29 -10.58 -22.30
CA GLU A 397 -15.98 -10.41 -23.58
C GLU A 397 -15.07 -9.74 -24.61
N ILE A 398 -14.36 -8.67 -24.21
CA ILE A 398 -13.42 -7.94 -25.07
C ILE A 398 -12.28 -8.87 -25.52
N ILE A 399 -11.65 -9.59 -24.59
CA ILE A 399 -10.54 -10.48 -24.91
C ILE A 399 -10.98 -11.66 -25.77
N LYS A 400 -12.15 -12.22 -25.53
CA LYS A 400 -12.72 -13.27 -26.36
C LYS A 400 -12.89 -12.82 -27.82
N ALA A 401 -13.37 -11.58 -28.03
CA ALA A 401 -13.51 -11.02 -29.38
C ALA A 401 -12.17 -10.78 -30.07
N MET A 402 -11.12 -10.40 -29.33
CA MET A 402 -9.75 -10.26 -29.84
C MET A 402 -9.15 -11.61 -30.25
N VAL A 403 -9.27 -12.61 -29.38
CA VAL A 403 -8.79 -13.97 -29.66
C VAL A 403 -9.50 -14.57 -30.88
N ALA A 404 -10.81 -14.35 -31.02
CA ALA A 404 -11.58 -14.80 -32.18
C ALA A 404 -11.09 -14.18 -33.51
N ARG A 405 -10.42 -13.00 -33.45
CA ARG A 405 -9.77 -12.34 -34.61
C ARG A 405 -8.31 -12.78 -34.83
N GLY A 406 -7.85 -13.80 -34.11
CA GLY A 406 -6.50 -14.34 -34.21
C GLY A 406 -5.43 -13.52 -33.50
N CYS A 407 -5.79 -12.56 -32.66
CA CYS A 407 -4.85 -11.78 -31.89
C CYS A 407 -4.20 -12.61 -30.78
N SER A 408 -2.90 -12.41 -30.54
CA SER A 408 -2.28 -12.83 -29.28
C SER A 408 -2.45 -11.72 -28.22
N VAL A 409 -2.51 -12.10 -26.95
CA VAL A 409 -2.81 -11.18 -25.85
C VAL A 409 -1.68 -11.17 -24.83
N VAL A 410 -1.24 -9.96 -24.45
CA VAL A 410 -0.45 -9.69 -23.24
C VAL A 410 -1.45 -9.19 -22.20
N PHE A 411 -1.73 -9.98 -21.17
CA PHE A 411 -2.69 -9.62 -20.12
C PHE A 411 -1.95 -9.18 -18.86
N ARG A 412 -2.05 -7.88 -18.56
CA ARG A 412 -1.41 -7.24 -17.40
C ARG A 412 -2.41 -6.43 -16.58
N PRO A 413 -3.19 -7.07 -15.69
CA PRO A 413 -4.08 -6.34 -14.78
C PRO A 413 -3.27 -5.53 -13.76
N HIS A 414 -3.88 -4.44 -13.27
CA HIS A 414 -3.25 -3.64 -12.20
C HIS A 414 -3.05 -4.50 -10.93
N PRO A 415 -1.90 -4.40 -10.22
CA PRO A 415 -1.63 -5.23 -9.03
C PRO A 415 -2.72 -5.18 -7.95
N TYR A 416 -3.41 -4.03 -7.82
CA TYR A 416 -4.50 -3.85 -6.86
C TYR A 416 -5.81 -4.55 -7.23
N SER A 417 -5.94 -5.10 -8.42
CA SER A 417 -7.10 -5.92 -8.79
C SER A 417 -7.28 -7.12 -7.87
N GLN A 418 -6.17 -7.65 -7.31
CA GLN A 418 -6.17 -8.73 -6.33
C GLN A 418 -6.80 -8.36 -4.97
N ARG A 419 -7.04 -7.08 -4.69
CA ARG A 419 -7.72 -6.63 -3.45
C ARG A 419 -9.23 -6.83 -3.49
N SER A 420 -9.81 -7.06 -4.66
CA SER A 420 -11.22 -7.35 -4.87
C SER A 420 -11.38 -8.82 -5.29
N ALA A 421 -12.18 -9.58 -4.55
CA ALA A 421 -12.48 -10.97 -4.89
C ALA A 421 -13.17 -11.10 -6.25
N ASP A 422 -14.02 -10.13 -6.60
CA ASP A 422 -14.73 -10.11 -7.88
C ASP A 422 -13.77 -9.87 -9.04
N LEU A 423 -12.88 -8.85 -8.94
CA LEU A 423 -11.90 -8.59 -9.97
C LEU A 423 -10.86 -9.72 -10.09
N THR A 424 -10.51 -10.37 -8.97
CA THR A 424 -9.64 -11.55 -8.99
C THR A 424 -10.29 -12.68 -9.82
N ARG A 425 -11.59 -12.94 -9.62
CA ARG A 425 -12.31 -13.94 -10.41
C ARG A 425 -12.33 -13.61 -11.90
N GLU A 426 -12.53 -12.34 -12.27
CA GLU A 426 -12.50 -11.94 -13.69
C GLU A 426 -11.08 -12.11 -14.28
N CYS A 427 -10.03 -11.78 -13.53
CA CYS A 427 -8.66 -12.06 -13.96
C CYS A 427 -8.42 -13.56 -14.21
N GLU A 428 -8.91 -14.43 -13.32
CA GLU A 428 -8.80 -15.89 -13.49
C GLU A 428 -9.58 -16.40 -14.70
N ARG A 429 -10.77 -15.85 -14.97
CA ARG A 429 -11.57 -16.19 -16.15
C ARG A 429 -10.82 -15.83 -17.45
N ILE A 430 -10.21 -14.65 -17.49
CA ILE A 430 -9.40 -14.22 -18.65
C ILE A 430 -8.16 -15.12 -18.81
N ARG A 431 -7.45 -15.42 -17.73
CA ARG A 431 -6.29 -16.33 -17.78
C ARG A 431 -6.67 -17.73 -18.28
N ALA A 432 -7.83 -18.25 -17.83
CA ALA A 432 -8.34 -19.54 -18.29
C ALA A 432 -8.66 -19.55 -19.80
N LEU A 433 -9.29 -18.48 -20.31
CA LEU A 433 -9.56 -18.30 -21.75
C LEU A 433 -8.24 -18.33 -22.55
N LEU A 434 -7.26 -17.55 -22.13
CA LEU A 434 -5.96 -17.46 -22.82
C LEU A 434 -5.16 -18.78 -22.75
N ALA A 435 -5.25 -19.49 -21.62
CA ALA A 435 -4.62 -20.81 -21.46
C ALA A 435 -5.24 -21.85 -22.38
N GLU A 436 -6.57 -21.86 -22.50
CA GLU A 436 -7.29 -22.79 -23.37
C GLU A 436 -6.99 -22.49 -24.85
N ASP A 437 -7.03 -21.22 -25.28
CA ASP A 437 -6.70 -20.85 -26.67
C ASP A 437 -5.25 -21.22 -27.01
N ARG A 438 -4.31 -20.99 -26.09
CA ARG A 438 -2.91 -21.43 -26.27
C ARG A 438 -2.82 -22.94 -26.48
N LYS A 439 -3.59 -23.72 -25.72
CA LYS A 439 -3.59 -25.18 -25.82
C LYS A 439 -4.20 -25.68 -27.14
N VAL A 440 -5.31 -25.06 -27.58
CA VAL A 440 -6.07 -25.49 -28.77
C VAL A 440 -5.43 -24.96 -30.05
N ASN A 441 -5.09 -23.67 -30.10
CA ASN A 441 -4.67 -22.95 -31.29
C ASN A 441 -3.16 -22.65 -31.34
N GLY A 442 -2.42 -22.91 -30.25
CA GLY A 442 -1.00 -22.60 -30.16
C GLY A 442 -0.67 -21.11 -30.07
N THR A 443 -1.66 -20.24 -29.83
CA THR A 443 -1.48 -18.78 -29.81
C THR A 443 -0.54 -18.36 -28.67
N PRO A 444 0.50 -17.54 -28.93
CA PRO A 444 1.53 -17.21 -27.95
C PRO A 444 1.10 -16.07 -26.99
N HIS A 445 0.03 -16.28 -26.20
CA HIS A 445 -0.38 -15.31 -25.18
C HIS A 445 0.63 -15.19 -24.04
N VAL A 446 0.71 -14.00 -23.43
CA VAL A 446 1.56 -13.70 -22.26
C VAL A 446 0.67 -13.23 -21.10
N PHE A 447 0.68 -13.95 -19.98
CA PHE A 447 -0.13 -13.63 -18.79
C PHE A 447 0.46 -14.25 -17.54
N GLY A 448 -0.12 -13.93 -16.38
CA GLY A 448 0.36 -14.36 -15.06
C GLY A 448 1.69 -13.72 -14.70
N ALA A 449 2.57 -14.43 -13.99
CA ALA A 449 3.84 -13.90 -13.48
C ALA A 449 4.67 -13.21 -14.58
N LYS A 450 4.69 -13.79 -15.78
CA LYS A 450 5.44 -13.25 -16.92
C LYS A 450 5.03 -11.81 -17.26
N ALA A 451 3.73 -11.56 -17.47
CA ALA A 451 3.23 -10.23 -17.80
C ALA A 451 3.17 -9.29 -16.60
N GLU A 452 2.92 -9.82 -15.39
CA GLU A 452 2.55 -9.02 -14.20
C GLU A 452 3.75 -8.60 -13.36
N THR A 453 4.82 -9.42 -13.33
CA THR A 453 5.98 -9.23 -12.44
C THR A 453 7.34 -9.30 -13.15
N GLU A 454 7.50 -10.14 -14.16
CA GLU A 454 8.78 -10.31 -14.85
C GLU A 454 9.03 -9.24 -15.94
N MET A 455 7.99 -8.88 -16.70
CA MET A 455 8.03 -7.79 -17.69
C MET A 455 7.76 -6.45 -17.00
N SER A 456 8.47 -5.41 -17.39
CA SER A 456 8.09 -4.03 -17.08
C SER A 456 6.84 -3.61 -17.87
N VAL A 457 6.28 -2.43 -17.57
CA VAL A 457 5.18 -1.85 -18.35
C VAL A 457 5.65 -1.53 -19.76
N VAL A 458 6.88 -1.01 -19.90
CA VAL A 458 7.51 -0.69 -21.21
C VAL A 458 7.74 -1.96 -22.02
N ASP A 459 8.17 -3.07 -21.40
CA ASP A 459 8.30 -4.35 -22.10
C ASP A 459 6.95 -4.82 -22.65
N CYS A 460 5.87 -4.64 -21.91
CA CYS A 460 4.52 -4.96 -22.38
C CYS A 460 4.09 -4.04 -23.53
N PHE A 461 4.43 -2.74 -23.49
CA PHE A 461 4.20 -1.82 -24.61
C PHE A 461 4.94 -2.24 -25.88
N ASN A 462 6.22 -2.60 -25.74
CA ASN A 462 7.06 -3.02 -26.85
C ASN A 462 6.68 -4.40 -27.39
N ALA A 463 6.14 -5.27 -26.54
CA ALA A 463 5.64 -6.58 -26.92
C ALA A 463 4.24 -6.55 -27.57
N SER A 464 3.62 -5.39 -27.70
CA SER A 464 2.28 -5.24 -28.26
C SER A 464 2.25 -4.33 -29.49
N ASP A 465 1.28 -4.53 -30.35
CA ASP A 465 1.02 -3.72 -31.54
C ASP A 465 -0.21 -2.82 -31.33
N VAL A 466 -1.08 -3.20 -30.38
CA VAL A 466 -2.32 -2.51 -30.00
C VAL A 466 -2.48 -2.60 -28.48
N MET A 467 -3.13 -1.62 -27.88
CA MET A 467 -3.52 -1.69 -26.46
C MET A 467 -5.03 -1.53 -26.28
N VAL A 468 -5.59 -2.27 -25.32
CA VAL A 468 -6.91 -2.01 -24.74
C VAL A 468 -6.73 -1.74 -23.24
N SER A 469 -7.26 -0.61 -22.79
CA SER A 469 -7.19 -0.22 -21.38
C SER A 469 -8.45 0.57 -21.01
N ASP A 470 -8.46 1.11 -19.83
CA ASP A 470 -9.50 2.02 -19.34
C ASP A 470 -8.86 3.36 -18.94
N VAL A 471 -9.54 4.22 -18.18
CA VAL A 471 -8.95 5.50 -17.75
C VAL A 471 -7.79 5.21 -16.80
N SER A 472 -6.55 5.33 -17.30
CA SER A 472 -5.32 4.97 -16.60
C SER A 472 -4.12 5.76 -17.12
N SER A 473 -3.13 6.00 -16.27
CA SER A 473 -1.88 6.67 -16.66
C SER A 473 -1.05 5.88 -17.69
N VAL A 474 -1.22 4.56 -17.74
CA VAL A 474 -0.53 3.73 -18.75
C VAL A 474 -0.97 4.07 -20.17
N VAL A 475 -2.18 4.64 -20.35
CA VAL A 475 -2.67 5.07 -21.67
C VAL A 475 -1.90 6.29 -22.17
N ALA A 476 -1.64 7.27 -21.29
CA ALA A 476 -0.83 8.43 -21.64
C ALA A 476 0.61 8.03 -21.97
N ASP A 477 1.21 7.10 -21.22
CA ASP A 477 2.54 6.58 -21.52
C ASP A 477 2.56 5.78 -22.85
N TYR A 478 1.50 4.99 -23.12
CA TYR A 478 1.38 4.23 -24.38
C TYR A 478 1.22 5.13 -25.60
N LEU A 479 0.60 6.30 -25.46
CA LEU A 479 0.43 7.29 -26.51
C LEU A 479 1.78 7.65 -27.18
N TYR A 480 2.88 7.55 -26.42
CA TYR A 480 4.23 7.78 -26.96
C TYR A 480 4.56 6.84 -28.10
N SER A 481 4.11 5.60 -28.06
CA SER A 481 4.38 4.58 -29.08
C SER A 481 3.72 4.86 -30.43
N GLU A 482 2.75 5.77 -30.51
CA GLU A 482 1.90 6.07 -31.67
C GLU A 482 1.09 4.87 -32.18
N LYS A 483 1.18 3.72 -31.51
CA LYS A 483 0.39 2.53 -31.80
C LYS A 483 -1.10 2.76 -31.50
N PRO A 484 -2.03 2.12 -32.23
CA PRO A 484 -3.45 2.24 -31.97
C PRO A 484 -3.81 1.70 -30.59
N PHE A 485 -4.79 2.33 -29.93
CA PHE A 485 -5.31 1.85 -28.66
C PHE A 485 -6.80 2.14 -28.49
N ALA A 486 -7.45 1.31 -27.68
CA ALA A 486 -8.84 1.51 -27.26
C ALA A 486 -8.94 1.81 -25.76
N MET A 487 -9.87 2.68 -25.40
CA MET A 487 -10.28 2.95 -24.04
C MET A 487 -11.69 2.45 -23.78
N VAL A 488 -11.88 1.72 -22.68
CA VAL A 488 -13.19 1.16 -22.31
C VAL A 488 -13.94 2.16 -21.43
N ALA A 489 -15.04 2.68 -21.94
CA ALA A 489 -15.92 3.66 -21.28
C ALA A 489 -16.87 2.93 -20.31
N VAL A 490 -16.45 2.77 -19.05
CA VAL A 490 -17.26 2.11 -18.00
C VAL A 490 -17.98 3.10 -17.10
N SER A 491 -17.43 4.31 -16.91
CA SER A 491 -17.97 5.36 -16.01
C SER A 491 -18.94 6.30 -16.68
N ALA A 492 -18.85 6.46 -18.00
CA ALA A 492 -19.70 7.34 -18.80
C ALA A 492 -20.07 6.66 -20.13
N PRO A 493 -21.19 7.05 -20.78
CA PRO A 493 -21.52 6.60 -22.14
C PRO A 493 -20.42 7.01 -23.13
N ALA A 494 -20.16 6.20 -24.14
CA ALA A 494 -19.13 6.50 -25.15
C ALA A 494 -19.32 7.87 -25.83
N ALA A 495 -20.55 8.32 -26.01
CA ALA A 495 -20.88 9.60 -26.63
C ALA A 495 -20.37 10.83 -25.84
N THR A 496 -20.23 10.74 -24.52
CA THR A 496 -19.76 11.81 -23.64
C THR A 496 -18.40 11.52 -23.01
N PHE A 497 -17.85 10.35 -23.26
CA PHE A 497 -16.61 9.88 -22.63
C PHE A 497 -15.41 10.80 -22.92
N THR A 498 -15.30 11.29 -24.16
CA THR A 498 -14.18 12.17 -24.56
C THR A 498 -14.28 13.60 -24.03
N ASP A 499 -15.42 14.01 -23.51
CA ASP A 499 -15.59 15.31 -22.84
C ASP A 499 -15.04 15.24 -21.42
N GLU A 500 -15.25 14.10 -20.74
CA GLU A 500 -14.73 13.86 -19.39
C GLU A 500 -13.26 13.42 -19.41
N PHE A 501 -12.89 12.60 -20.42
CA PHE A 501 -11.55 12.05 -20.60
C PHE A 501 -10.99 12.40 -21.98
N PRO A 502 -10.41 13.59 -22.16
CA PRO A 502 -10.00 14.12 -23.49
C PRO A 502 -8.95 13.26 -24.20
N LEU A 503 -8.15 12.45 -23.48
CA LEU A 503 -7.24 11.47 -24.08
C LEU A 503 -7.99 10.43 -24.93
N GLY A 504 -9.26 10.18 -24.65
CA GLY A 504 -10.14 9.33 -25.44
C GLY A 504 -10.28 9.75 -26.89
N ARG A 505 -9.99 11.01 -27.24
CA ARG A 505 -9.97 11.49 -28.65
C ARG A 505 -8.88 10.83 -29.48
N ALA A 506 -7.82 10.31 -28.85
CA ALA A 506 -6.75 9.53 -29.49
C ALA A 506 -7.06 8.03 -29.57
N ALA A 507 -8.15 7.59 -28.91
CA ALA A 507 -8.50 6.20 -28.68
C ALA A 507 -9.78 5.78 -29.41
N TYR A 508 -9.88 4.51 -29.68
CA TYR A 508 -11.15 3.86 -30.04
C TYR A 508 -11.93 3.61 -28.75
N VAL A 509 -13.10 4.26 -28.59
CA VAL A 509 -13.88 4.17 -27.35
C VAL A 509 -14.81 2.96 -27.42
N ILE A 510 -14.55 1.96 -26.57
CA ILE A 510 -15.42 0.78 -26.41
C ILE A 510 -16.50 1.13 -25.37
N ASP A 511 -17.78 1.20 -25.80
CA ASP A 511 -18.89 1.46 -24.89
C ASP A 511 -19.16 0.24 -24.00
N ALA A 512 -18.92 0.41 -22.71
CA ALA A 512 -19.22 -0.59 -21.66
C ALA A 512 -20.02 0.00 -20.49
N TYR A 513 -20.63 1.18 -20.71
CA TYR A 513 -21.43 1.83 -19.69
C TYR A 513 -22.62 0.97 -19.29
N GLY A 514 -22.83 0.82 -17.96
CA GLY A 514 -23.85 -0.07 -17.41
C GLY A 514 -23.48 -1.57 -17.47
N GLY A 515 -22.20 -1.91 -17.67
CA GLY A 515 -21.69 -3.29 -17.60
C GLY A 515 -22.00 -4.15 -18.83
N ARG A 516 -22.29 -3.53 -19.97
CA ARG A 516 -22.55 -4.23 -21.25
C ARG A 516 -21.70 -3.59 -22.35
N VAL A 517 -20.99 -4.41 -23.08
CA VAL A 517 -20.21 -3.97 -24.25
C VAL A 517 -21.15 -3.79 -25.44
N ARG A 518 -20.99 -2.66 -26.17
CA ARG A 518 -21.80 -2.34 -27.34
C ARG A 518 -20.89 -1.97 -28.51
N GLY A 519 -21.29 -2.35 -29.72
CA GLY A 519 -20.60 -2.00 -30.96
C GLY A 519 -19.16 -2.48 -31.06
N LEU A 520 -18.79 -3.51 -30.31
CA LEU A 520 -17.41 -3.98 -30.18
C LEU A 520 -16.78 -4.35 -31.52
N ASP A 521 -17.51 -5.05 -32.39
CA ASP A 521 -16.98 -5.53 -33.66
C ASP A 521 -16.52 -4.39 -34.57
N VAL A 522 -17.34 -3.33 -34.69
CA VAL A 522 -17.00 -2.15 -35.50
C VAL A 522 -15.76 -1.46 -34.98
N ILE A 523 -15.68 -1.30 -33.65
CA ILE A 523 -14.51 -0.68 -32.98
C ILE A 523 -13.24 -1.51 -33.20
N LEU A 524 -13.34 -2.84 -33.13
CA LEU A 524 -12.19 -3.70 -33.35
C LEU A 524 -11.75 -3.75 -34.81
N ASP A 525 -12.67 -3.62 -35.76
CA ASP A 525 -12.35 -3.58 -37.19
C ASP A 525 -11.56 -2.30 -37.54
N ASP A 526 -11.93 -1.15 -36.96
CA ASP A 526 -11.17 0.10 -37.11
C ASP A 526 -9.81 0.03 -36.38
N LEU A 527 -9.81 -0.44 -35.11
CA LEU A 527 -8.63 -0.52 -34.26
C LEU A 527 -7.53 -1.42 -34.83
N LEU A 528 -7.90 -2.54 -35.44
CA LEU A 528 -6.99 -3.54 -36.01
C LEU A 528 -6.79 -3.38 -37.53
N GLY A 529 -7.51 -2.47 -38.16
CA GLY A 529 -7.54 -2.30 -39.61
C GLY A 529 -6.95 -0.95 -40.08
N SER A 530 -7.84 -0.03 -40.45
CA SER A 530 -7.48 1.21 -41.14
C SER A 530 -6.82 2.28 -40.29
N ASP A 531 -7.04 2.22 -38.96
CA ASP A 531 -6.50 3.16 -37.97
C ASP A 531 -6.66 4.65 -38.32
N PRO A 532 -7.87 5.16 -38.56
CA PRO A 532 -8.09 6.55 -38.95
C PRO A 532 -7.65 7.58 -37.90
N LEU A 533 -7.41 7.18 -36.65
CA LEU A 533 -6.98 8.07 -35.56
C LEU A 533 -5.45 8.28 -35.47
N ALA A 534 -4.66 7.70 -36.37
CA ALA A 534 -3.19 7.78 -36.31
C ALA A 534 -2.64 9.21 -36.30
N SER A 535 -3.21 10.16 -37.11
CA SER A 535 -2.81 11.57 -37.11
C SER A 535 -3.18 12.26 -35.80
N THR A 536 -4.41 12.05 -35.34
CA THR A 536 -4.91 12.62 -34.07
C THR A 536 -4.06 12.17 -32.88
N ARG A 537 -3.59 10.91 -32.88
CA ARG A 537 -2.68 10.39 -31.85
C ARG A 537 -1.35 11.12 -31.83
N ARG A 538 -0.75 11.40 -32.98
CA ARG A 538 0.52 12.16 -33.06
C ARG A 538 0.38 13.60 -32.54
N ASP A 539 -0.74 14.26 -32.83
CA ASP A 539 -0.99 15.62 -32.34
C ASP A 539 -1.22 15.62 -30.81
N LEU A 540 -2.04 14.67 -30.32
CA LEU A 540 -2.29 14.54 -28.88
C LEU A 540 -1.05 14.07 -28.11
N LYS A 541 -0.13 13.31 -28.72
CA LYS A 541 1.16 12.95 -28.10
C LYS A 541 1.92 14.22 -27.68
N LYS A 542 2.04 15.23 -28.55
CA LYS A 542 2.71 16.49 -28.20
C LYS A 542 2.00 17.23 -27.07
N TYR A 543 0.69 17.23 -27.09
CA TYR A 543 -0.13 17.90 -26.07
C TYR A 543 -0.03 17.23 -24.71
N TYR A 544 -0.03 15.88 -24.65
CA TYR A 544 0.01 15.11 -23.40
C TYR A 544 1.43 14.88 -22.88
N LEU A 545 2.43 14.73 -23.73
CA LEU A 545 3.78 14.34 -23.36
C LEU A 545 4.84 15.43 -23.61
N GLY A 546 4.41 16.60 -24.10
CA GLY A 546 5.31 17.70 -24.46
C GLY A 546 5.83 17.59 -25.92
N ASP A 547 6.08 18.75 -26.53
CA ASP A 547 6.73 18.83 -27.86
C ASP A 547 8.25 18.71 -27.70
N ILE A 548 8.70 17.54 -27.26
CA ILE A 548 10.09 17.22 -26.96
C ILE A 548 10.56 16.16 -27.98
N PRO A 549 11.76 16.29 -28.55
CA PRO A 549 12.32 15.24 -29.42
C PRO A 549 12.33 13.87 -28.73
N ALA A 550 12.14 12.80 -29.49
CA ALA A 550 11.97 11.46 -28.94
C ALA A 550 13.16 10.98 -28.08
N ASP A 551 14.38 11.40 -28.43
CA ASP A 551 15.62 11.12 -27.70
C ASP A 551 15.94 12.15 -26.61
N GLY A 552 15.14 13.21 -26.48
CA GLY A 552 15.38 14.36 -25.59
C GLY A 552 14.68 14.32 -24.23
N TYR A 553 13.73 13.40 -24.02
CA TYR A 553 12.88 13.42 -22.81
C TYR A 553 13.65 13.36 -21.48
N VAL A 554 14.64 12.48 -21.42
CA VAL A 554 15.44 12.33 -20.20
C VAL A 554 16.30 13.56 -19.98
N GLN A 555 17.00 14.04 -21.02
CA GLN A 555 17.88 15.19 -20.89
C GLN A 555 17.08 16.45 -20.52
N HIS A 556 15.90 16.65 -21.10
CA HIS A 556 15.03 17.77 -20.78
C HIS A 556 14.60 17.77 -19.30
N PHE A 557 14.23 16.58 -18.77
CA PHE A 557 13.94 16.40 -17.34
C PHE A 557 15.16 16.71 -16.48
N LEU A 558 16.34 16.19 -16.83
CA LEU A 558 17.58 16.40 -16.07
C LEU A 558 17.98 17.87 -16.04
N ASP A 559 17.87 18.58 -17.17
CA ASP A 559 18.19 19.99 -17.28
C ASP A 559 17.26 20.84 -16.41
N GLU A 560 15.95 20.58 -16.47
CA GLU A 560 14.98 21.31 -15.63
C GLU A 560 15.18 21.01 -14.14
N ALA A 561 15.34 19.75 -13.77
CA ALA A 561 15.57 19.36 -12.37
C ALA A 561 16.88 19.99 -11.82
N SER A 562 17.93 20.02 -12.65
CA SER A 562 19.24 20.58 -12.23
C SER A 562 19.22 22.08 -11.95
N ARG A 563 18.27 22.84 -12.50
CA ARG A 563 18.09 24.28 -12.21
C ARG A 563 17.68 24.55 -10.77
N HIS A 564 17.19 23.54 -10.07
CA HIS A 564 16.71 23.64 -8.69
C HIS A 564 17.66 23.01 -7.66
N LEU A 565 18.87 22.57 -8.07
CA LEU A 565 19.83 21.85 -7.23
C LEU A 565 21.12 22.68 -6.89
#